data_87c75cd645c64aeeb373cd3fb9cf7c8f
#
_entry.id   87c75cd645c64aeeb373cd3fb9cf7c8f
#
_cell.length_a   1.000
_cell.length_b   1.000
_cell.length_c   1.000
_cell.angle_alpha   90.00
_cell.angle_beta   90.00
_cell.angle_gamma   90.00
#
_symmetry.space_group_name_H-M   'P 1'
#
loop_
_entity.id
_entity.type
_entity.pdbx_description
1 polymer ?
#
loop_
_entity_poly.entity_id
_entity_poly.type
_entity_poly.pdbx_seq_one_letter_code
_entity_poly.pdbx_strand_id
1 'polypeptide(L)'
;MKISVAMAYYNGGTYIEEQMDSILSQLGEKDEVIVSVDGASDGSKPLLLKMAEVDSRIHIVKGPGKGVVRNFENAIRHCNGDIIYLSDQDDIWKPDKVEKVNYAFSNPEVKAVLHDAEIVDENGVATGAASLFSIRGSRAGILKN
;
A
#
# COMPACT_ATOMS: atom_id res chain seq x y z
N MET A 1 9.70 -9.52 -12.39
CA MET A 1 8.44 -8.74 -12.39
C MET A 1 8.72 -7.44 -11.68
N LYS A 2 8.24 -6.32 -12.22
CA LYS A 2 8.29 -5.01 -11.56
C LYS A 2 7.06 -4.83 -10.68
N ILE A 3 7.23 -4.26 -9.49
CA ILE A 3 6.15 -3.99 -8.55
C ILE A 3 5.82 -2.50 -8.57
N SER A 4 4.54 -2.18 -8.60
CA SER A 4 4.05 -0.85 -8.26
C SER A 4 3.17 -0.94 -7.02
N VAL A 5 3.38 -0.03 -6.06
CA VAL A 5 2.49 0.16 -4.92
C VAL A 5 1.64 1.40 -5.18
N ALA A 6 0.33 1.23 -5.31
CA ALA A 6 -0.62 2.32 -5.45
C ALA A 6 -1.14 2.71 -4.06
N MET A 7 -0.80 3.91 -3.61
CA MET A 7 -1.19 4.44 -2.30
C MET A 7 -2.16 5.62 -2.48
N ALA A 8 -3.32 5.53 -1.86
CA ALA A 8 -4.24 6.64 -1.71
C ALA A 8 -3.90 7.40 -0.42
N TYR A 9 -3.56 8.69 -0.53
CA TYR A 9 -3.12 9.50 0.60
C TYR A 9 -4.06 10.68 0.86
N TYR A 10 -4.46 10.82 2.13
CA TYR A 10 -5.23 11.96 2.65
C TYR A 10 -4.98 12.13 4.16
N ASN A 11 -4.28 13.19 4.58
CA ASN A 11 -4.02 13.53 5.99
C ASN A 11 -3.45 12.36 6.85
N GLY A 12 -2.43 11.68 6.33
CA GLY A 12 -1.82 10.49 6.97
C GLY A 12 -0.50 10.77 7.70
N GLY A 13 -0.24 12.00 8.13
CA GLY A 13 1.07 12.45 8.61
C GLY A 13 1.66 11.69 9.79
N THR A 14 0.81 11.11 10.64
CA THR A 14 1.28 10.37 11.83
C THR A 14 1.90 9.01 11.49
N TYR A 15 1.40 8.35 10.45
CA TYR A 15 1.75 6.94 10.17
C TYR A 15 2.59 6.74 8.91
N ILE A 16 2.69 7.75 8.07
CA ILE A 16 3.24 7.62 6.72
C ILE A 16 4.72 7.19 6.69
N GLU A 17 5.54 7.60 7.66
CA GLU A 17 6.95 7.21 7.71
C GLU A 17 7.08 5.71 7.96
N GLU A 18 6.43 5.20 8.99
CA GLU A 18 6.47 3.78 9.35
C GLU A 18 5.86 2.90 8.25
N GLN A 19 4.75 3.33 7.68
CA GLN A 19 4.13 2.68 6.54
C GLN A 19 5.09 2.61 5.34
N MET A 20 5.70 3.72 4.98
CA MET A 20 6.60 3.79 3.83
C MET A 20 7.85 2.94 4.04
N ASP A 21 8.44 2.96 5.24
CA ASP A 21 9.58 2.11 5.60
C ASP A 21 9.24 0.62 5.48
N SER A 22 8.05 0.23 5.93
CA SER A 22 7.57 -1.15 5.84
C SER A 22 7.40 -1.64 4.39
N ILE A 23 7.08 -0.73 3.47
CA ILE A 23 6.96 -0.98 2.03
C ILE A 23 8.34 -1.01 1.37
N LEU A 24 9.11 0.07 1.51
CA LEU A 24 10.39 0.26 0.80
C LEU A 24 11.43 -0.77 1.16
N SER A 25 11.41 -1.30 2.40
CA SER A 25 12.30 -2.39 2.84
C SER A 25 12.13 -3.70 2.06
N GLN A 26 10.99 -3.88 1.38
CA GLN A 26 10.65 -5.07 0.60
C GLN A 26 10.72 -4.86 -0.92
N LEU A 27 10.91 -3.61 -1.38
CA LEU A 27 10.95 -3.26 -2.79
C LEU A 27 12.38 -3.21 -3.32
N GLY A 28 12.58 -3.67 -4.55
CA GLY A 28 13.83 -3.54 -5.29
C GLY A 28 13.98 -2.16 -5.96
N GLU A 29 15.16 -1.91 -6.53
CA GLU A 29 15.50 -0.63 -7.17
C GLU A 29 14.61 -0.26 -8.38
N LYS A 30 14.00 -1.25 -9.02
CA LYS A 30 13.14 -1.03 -10.20
C LYS A 30 11.66 -0.87 -9.87
N ASP A 31 11.31 -1.16 -8.61
CA ASP A 31 9.94 -1.04 -8.12
C ASP A 31 9.60 0.42 -7.81
N GLU A 32 8.33 0.70 -7.60
CA GLU A 32 7.87 2.07 -7.38
C GLU A 32 6.71 2.15 -6.37
N VAL A 33 6.59 3.28 -5.72
CA VAL A 33 5.43 3.65 -4.89
C VAL A 33 4.80 4.89 -5.47
N ILE A 34 3.58 4.79 -5.97
CA ILE A 34 2.79 5.91 -6.49
C ILE A 34 1.87 6.41 -5.39
N VAL A 35 2.16 7.59 -4.86
CA VAL A 35 1.36 8.23 -3.81
C VAL A 35 0.44 9.27 -4.43
N SER A 36 -0.85 8.96 -4.52
CA SER A 36 -1.87 9.89 -5.00
C SER A 36 -2.42 10.73 -3.84
N VAL A 37 -2.11 12.02 -3.82
CA VAL A 37 -2.41 12.93 -2.70
C VAL A 37 -3.68 13.72 -2.95
N ASP A 38 -4.76 13.34 -2.29
CA ASP A 38 -6.09 13.98 -2.40
C ASP A 38 -6.25 15.24 -1.55
N GLY A 39 -5.23 15.59 -0.80
CA GLY A 39 -5.10 16.72 0.09
C GLY A 39 -4.13 16.39 1.22
N ALA A 40 -3.57 17.39 1.84
CA ALA A 40 -2.70 17.27 3.00
C ALA A 40 -2.84 18.56 3.83
N SER A 41 -4.00 18.72 4.47
CA SER A 41 -4.30 19.87 5.33
C SER A 41 -3.74 19.73 6.75
N ASP A 42 -3.25 18.54 7.10
CA ASP A 42 -2.59 18.20 8.36
C ASP A 42 -1.11 18.61 8.45
N GLY A 43 -0.58 19.25 7.39
CA GLY A 43 0.83 19.65 7.33
C GLY A 43 1.81 18.54 6.94
N SER A 44 1.34 17.37 6.54
CA SER A 44 2.18 16.20 6.19
C SER A 44 2.81 16.26 4.79
N LYS A 45 2.34 17.15 3.92
CA LYS A 45 2.86 17.25 2.55
C LYS A 45 4.38 17.50 2.45
N PRO A 46 4.99 18.36 3.26
CA PRO A 46 6.46 18.53 3.25
C PRO A 46 7.21 17.25 3.59
N LEU A 47 6.69 16.43 4.49
CA LEU A 47 7.27 15.14 4.85
C LEU A 47 7.28 14.19 3.65
N LEU A 48 6.14 14.04 2.96
CA LEU A 48 6.05 13.22 1.75
C LEU A 48 7.03 13.68 0.66
N LEU A 49 7.13 14.99 0.43
CA LEU A 49 8.06 15.56 -0.55
C LEU A 49 9.50 15.23 -0.19
N LYS A 50 9.88 15.37 1.08
CA LYS A 50 11.22 15.03 1.58
C LYS A 50 11.52 13.54 1.39
N MET A 51 10.56 12.65 1.64
CA MET A 51 10.73 11.20 1.42
C MET A 51 10.99 10.91 -0.07
N ALA A 52 10.26 11.55 -0.97
CA ALA A 52 10.45 11.40 -2.41
C ALA A 52 11.77 12.01 -2.94
N GLU A 53 12.33 12.99 -2.25
CA GLU A 53 13.68 13.52 -2.55
C GLU A 53 14.80 12.55 -2.15
N VAL A 54 14.57 11.75 -1.09
CA VAL A 54 15.55 10.80 -0.55
C VAL A 54 15.50 9.46 -1.26
N ASP A 55 14.30 8.98 -1.62
CA ASP A 55 14.12 7.69 -2.30
C ASP A 55 13.42 7.87 -3.65
N SER A 56 14.17 7.63 -4.72
CA SER A 56 13.70 7.79 -6.10
C SER A 56 12.57 6.85 -6.52
N ARG A 57 12.27 5.83 -5.72
CA ARG A 57 11.14 4.92 -5.96
C ARG A 57 9.79 5.54 -5.60
N ILE A 58 9.78 6.64 -4.83
CA ILE A 58 8.56 7.33 -4.41
C ILE A 58 8.17 8.39 -5.45
N HIS A 59 6.98 8.26 -6.01
CA HIS A 59 6.42 9.20 -6.97
C HIS A 59 5.13 9.79 -6.43
N ILE A 60 5.11 11.10 -6.24
CA ILE A 60 3.93 11.83 -5.74
C ILE A 60 3.14 12.38 -6.92
N VAL A 61 1.86 12.04 -6.99
CA VAL A 61 0.92 12.56 -7.97
C VAL A 61 -0.22 13.31 -7.30
N LYS A 62 -0.75 14.32 -7.97
CA LYS A 62 -1.89 15.07 -7.46
C LYS A 62 -3.14 14.21 -7.55
N GLY A 63 -3.83 14.02 -6.45
CA GLY A 63 -5.10 13.33 -6.37
C GLY A 63 -6.27 14.15 -6.94
N PRO A 64 -7.37 13.50 -7.30
CA PRO A 64 -8.52 14.15 -7.96
C PRO A 64 -9.44 14.94 -7.01
N GLY A 65 -9.28 14.82 -5.68
CA GLY A 65 -10.16 15.43 -4.69
C GLY A 65 -11.60 14.88 -4.71
N LYS A 66 -11.75 13.59 -5.02
CA LYS A 66 -13.06 12.93 -5.21
C LYS A 66 -13.23 11.66 -4.36
N GLY A 67 -12.52 11.60 -3.24
CA GLY A 67 -12.59 10.50 -2.28
C GLY A 67 -11.71 9.30 -2.63
N VAL A 68 -11.64 8.35 -1.69
CA VAL A 68 -10.66 7.27 -1.65
C VAL A 68 -10.65 6.40 -2.91
N VAL A 69 -11.82 6.02 -3.44
CA VAL A 69 -11.91 5.16 -4.64
C VAL A 69 -11.27 5.85 -5.85
N ARG A 70 -11.58 7.13 -6.09
CA ARG A 70 -11.00 7.90 -7.20
C ARG A 70 -9.53 8.19 -6.99
N ASN A 71 -9.10 8.29 -5.73
CA ASN A 71 -7.72 8.47 -5.38
C ASN A 71 -6.90 7.21 -5.69
N PHE A 72 -7.40 6.02 -5.35
CA PHE A 72 -6.81 4.75 -5.78
C PHE A 72 -6.78 4.58 -7.30
N GLU A 73 -7.89 4.86 -8.00
CA GLU A 73 -7.91 4.83 -9.47
C GLU A 73 -6.82 5.72 -10.07
N ASN A 74 -6.60 6.91 -9.50
CA ASN A 74 -5.57 7.82 -9.95
C ASN A 74 -4.17 7.24 -9.70
N ALA A 75 -3.89 6.68 -8.53
CA ALA A 75 -2.62 6.02 -8.24
C ALA A 75 -2.37 4.85 -9.21
N ILE A 76 -3.34 3.96 -9.40
CA ILE A 76 -3.24 2.80 -10.30
C ILE A 76 -2.91 3.21 -11.73
N ARG A 77 -3.51 4.29 -12.24
CA ARG A 77 -3.26 4.80 -13.60
C ARG A 77 -1.82 5.27 -13.83
N HIS A 78 -1.09 5.58 -12.77
CA HIS A 78 0.31 5.98 -12.83
C HIS A 78 1.28 4.82 -12.59
N CYS A 79 0.77 3.65 -12.19
CA CYS A 79 1.58 2.46 -12.00
C CYS A 79 2.08 1.88 -13.33
N ASN A 80 3.33 1.42 -13.34
CA ASN A 80 3.98 0.81 -14.52
C ASN A 80 4.51 -0.60 -14.22
N GLY A 81 4.19 -1.17 -13.05
CA GLY A 81 4.59 -2.51 -12.64
C GLY A 81 3.72 -3.61 -13.23
N ASP A 82 4.27 -4.81 -13.25
CA ASP A 82 3.56 -6.03 -13.64
C ASP A 82 2.54 -6.47 -12.59
N ILE A 83 2.83 -6.15 -11.32
CA ILE A 83 1.98 -6.41 -10.15
C ILE A 83 1.72 -5.08 -9.46
N ILE A 84 0.44 -4.80 -9.18
CA ILE A 84 0.03 -3.61 -8.45
C ILE A 84 -0.47 -4.03 -7.06
N TYR A 85 0.17 -3.48 -6.04
CA TYR A 85 -0.28 -3.58 -4.65
C TYR A 85 -1.12 -2.35 -4.31
N LEU A 86 -2.26 -2.54 -3.68
CA LEU A 86 -3.01 -1.44 -3.08
C LEU A 86 -2.56 -1.29 -1.62
N SER A 87 -2.29 -0.06 -1.22
CA SER A 87 -1.88 0.27 0.14
C SER A 87 -2.63 1.50 0.65
N ASP A 88 -3.24 1.38 1.81
CA ASP A 88 -3.66 2.53 2.58
C ASP A 88 -2.41 3.21 3.19
N GLN A 89 -2.56 4.41 3.72
CA GLN A 89 -1.45 5.25 4.21
C GLN A 89 -1.01 4.93 5.64
N ASP A 90 -1.75 4.06 6.33
CA ASP A 90 -1.68 3.81 7.78
C ASP A 90 -1.62 2.31 8.14
N ASP A 91 -1.42 1.44 7.16
CA ASP A 91 -1.24 0.00 7.33
C ASP A 91 0.23 -0.41 7.25
N ILE A 92 0.78 -1.03 8.29
CA ILE A 92 2.16 -1.52 8.28
C ILE A 92 2.23 -2.89 7.59
N TRP A 93 3.12 -3.02 6.61
CA TRP A 93 3.33 -4.28 5.91
C TRP A 93 4.19 -5.24 6.72
N LYS A 94 3.74 -6.49 6.87
CA LYS A 94 4.59 -7.56 7.43
C LYS A 94 5.80 -7.81 6.54
N PRO A 95 6.97 -8.12 7.13
CA PRO A 95 8.24 -8.21 6.38
C PRO A 95 8.28 -9.21 5.22
N ASP A 96 7.38 -10.18 5.23
CA ASP A 96 7.28 -11.24 4.21
C ASP A 96 6.11 -11.08 3.23
N LYS A 97 5.43 -9.91 3.26
CA LYS A 97 4.23 -9.68 2.44
C LYS A 97 4.53 -9.77 0.95
N VAL A 98 5.56 -9.09 0.49
CA VAL A 98 5.91 -9.06 -0.95
C VAL A 98 6.36 -10.44 -1.42
N GLU A 99 7.17 -11.15 -0.64
CA GLU A 99 7.61 -12.51 -0.96
C GLU A 99 6.42 -13.46 -1.13
N LYS A 100 5.50 -13.47 -0.16
CA LYS A 100 4.32 -14.36 -0.18
C LYS A 100 3.37 -14.07 -1.33
N VAL A 101 3.13 -12.79 -1.62
CA VAL A 101 2.24 -12.39 -2.72
C VAL A 101 2.89 -12.71 -4.07
N ASN A 102 4.18 -12.44 -4.23
CA ASN A 102 4.89 -12.78 -5.46
C ASN A 102 4.95 -14.30 -5.70
N TYR A 103 5.10 -15.09 -4.62
CA TYR A 103 4.99 -16.54 -4.74
C TYR A 103 3.62 -16.98 -5.26
N ALA A 104 2.53 -16.37 -4.80
CA ALA A 104 1.19 -16.66 -5.33
C ALA A 104 1.07 -16.32 -6.83
N PHE A 105 1.64 -15.20 -7.27
CA PHE A 105 1.65 -14.79 -8.68
C PHE A 105 2.62 -15.61 -9.56
N SER A 106 3.45 -16.49 -8.99
CA SER A 106 4.24 -17.43 -9.79
C SER A 106 3.35 -18.44 -10.54
N ASN A 107 2.12 -18.64 -10.10
CA ASN A 107 1.11 -19.37 -10.86
C ASN A 107 0.41 -18.40 -11.86
N PRO A 108 0.55 -18.61 -13.18
CA PRO A 108 -0.01 -17.70 -14.20
C PRO A 108 -1.55 -17.61 -14.22
N GLU A 109 -2.23 -18.57 -13.60
CA GLU A 109 -3.69 -18.56 -13.46
C GLU A 109 -4.17 -17.59 -12.37
N VAL A 110 -3.28 -17.15 -11.48
CA VAL A 110 -3.61 -16.19 -10.41
C VAL A 110 -3.65 -14.78 -11.00
N LYS A 111 -4.80 -14.11 -10.86
CA LYS A 111 -5.03 -12.74 -11.36
C LYS A 111 -5.15 -11.72 -10.23
N ALA A 112 -5.50 -12.15 -9.03
CA ALA A 112 -5.54 -11.31 -7.86
C ALA A 112 -5.26 -12.12 -6.59
N VAL A 113 -4.68 -11.46 -5.60
CA VAL A 113 -4.42 -12.04 -4.27
C VAL A 113 -5.09 -11.14 -3.25
N LEU A 114 -5.93 -11.74 -2.42
CA LEU A 114 -6.49 -11.11 -1.23
C LEU A 114 -5.78 -11.70 -0.01
N HIS A 115 -5.34 -10.87 0.89
CA HIS A 115 -4.71 -11.28 2.13
C HIS A 115 -5.46 -10.74 3.35
N ASP A 116 -5.28 -11.41 4.47
CA ASP A 116 -5.81 -10.99 5.75
C ASP A 116 -4.93 -9.91 6.39
N ALA A 117 -5.45 -9.26 7.43
CA ALA A 117 -4.74 -8.28 8.22
C ALA A 117 -4.88 -8.59 9.71
N GLU A 118 -3.83 -8.37 10.46
CA GLU A 118 -3.82 -8.36 11.91
C GLU A 118 -4.25 -6.97 12.41
N ILE A 119 -5.10 -6.93 13.43
CA ILE A 119 -5.56 -5.67 13.99
C ILE A 119 -4.64 -5.29 15.13
N VAL A 120 -4.02 -4.13 15.00
CA VAL A 120 -3.13 -3.55 15.99
C VAL A 120 -3.75 -2.29 16.61
N ASP A 121 -3.28 -1.89 17.77
CA ASP A 121 -3.62 -0.61 18.38
C ASP A 121 -2.78 0.56 17.81
N GLU A 122 -2.98 1.75 18.34
CA GLU A 122 -2.25 2.96 17.92
C GLU A 122 -0.72 2.91 18.16
N ASN A 123 -0.23 1.93 18.92
CA ASN A 123 1.18 1.68 19.17
C ASN A 123 1.73 0.50 18.37
N GLY A 124 0.94 -0.05 17.42
CA GLY A 124 1.31 -1.20 16.61
C GLY A 124 1.28 -2.54 17.36
N VAL A 125 0.71 -2.59 18.57
CA VAL A 125 0.61 -3.81 19.38
C VAL A 125 -0.64 -4.59 18.98
N ALA A 126 -0.47 -5.90 18.71
CA ALA A 126 -1.60 -6.77 18.38
C ALA A 126 -2.67 -6.75 19.48
N THR A 127 -3.89 -6.41 19.10
CA THR A 127 -5.02 -6.29 20.04
C THR A 127 -5.54 -7.64 20.51
N GLY A 128 -5.10 -8.73 19.90
CA GLY A 128 -5.67 -10.07 20.12
C GLY A 128 -7.08 -10.23 19.54
N ALA A 129 -7.59 -9.22 18.85
CA ALA A 129 -8.83 -9.30 18.11
C ALA A 129 -8.70 -10.30 16.96
N ALA A 130 -9.83 -10.87 16.54
CA ALA A 130 -9.89 -11.71 15.37
C ALA A 130 -9.41 -10.94 14.12
N SER A 131 -8.84 -11.67 13.16
CA SER A 131 -8.35 -11.07 11.91
C SER A 131 -9.44 -10.33 11.14
N LEU A 132 -9.04 -9.43 10.25
CA LEU A 132 -9.99 -8.64 9.45
C LEU A 132 -10.99 -9.54 8.70
N PHE A 133 -10.54 -10.65 8.12
CA PHE A 133 -11.43 -11.57 7.40
C PHE A 133 -12.42 -12.28 8.31
N SER A 134 -12.04 -12.62 9.54
CA SER A 134 -12.95 -13.24 10.49
C SER A 134 -14.06 -12.30 10.95
N ILE A 135 -13.74 -11.00 11.11
CA ILE A 135 -14.71 -9.97 11.50
C ILE A 135 -15.68 -9.68 10.34
N ARG A 136 -15.18 -9.60 9.10
CA ARG A 136 -15.99 -9.26 7.92
C ARG A 136 -16.59 -10.46 7.20
N GLY A 137 -16.41 -11.67 7.72
CA GLY A 137 -16.88 -12.90 7.06
C GLY A 137 -16.18 -13.23 5.74
N SER A 138 -15.07 -12.55 5.43
CA SER A 138 -14.26 -12.84 4.27
C SER A 138 -13.28 -13.98 4.58
N ARG A 139 -12.79 -14.65 3.54
CA ARG A 139 -11.74 -15.66 3.65
C ARG A 139 -10.57 -15.26 2.80
N ALA A 140 -9.36 -15.44 3.32
CA ALA A 140 -8.16 -15.34 2.51
C ALA A 140 -8.27 -16.27 1.30
N GLY A 141 -7.92 -15.78 0.14
CA GLY A 141 -8.07 -16.55 -1.08
C GLY A 141 -7.28 -15.99 -2.25
N ILE A 142 -7.20 -16.82 -3.27
CA ILE A 142 -6.62 -16.49 -4.56
C ILE A 142 -7.75 -16.50 -5.57
N LEU A 143 -7.98 -15.38 -6.23
CA LEU A 143 -8.92 -15.32 -7.34
C LEU A 143 -8.23 -15.89 -8.59
N LYS A 144 -8.84 -16.93 -9.15
CA LYS A 144 -8.43 -17.55 -10.42
C LYS A 144 -9.49 -17.29 -11.48
N ASN A 145 -9.06 -17.16 -12.71
CA ASN A 145 -9.96 -17.18 -13.87
C ASN A 145 -10.50 -18.60 -14.09
#